data_f84ac08a9fae60b989ae938c850c498c
#
_entry.id   f84ac08a9fae60b989ae938c850c498c
#
_cell.length_a   1.000
_cell.length_b   1.000
_cell.length_c   1.000
_cell.angle_alpha   90.00
_cell.angle_beta   90.00
_cell.angle_gamma   90.00
#
_symmetry.space_group_name_H-M   'P 1'
#
loop_
_entity.id
_entity.type
_entity.pdbx_description
1 polymer ?
#
loop_
_entity_poly.entity_id
_entity_poly.type
_entity_poly.pdbx_seq_one_letter_code
_entity_poly.pdbx_strand_id
1 'polypeptide(L)'
;MKKKRTSDLRHRLTFQKKTEIQDEELNWNQTYIDLFTVWGAVEGFSSLGNNESMIAGAWGVKSPKKITIRFRQDIQRDMRIVKQVGTNEKGEPVLRAFDILDFNDPEDSRVWLEIMCQEVGLNG
;
A
#
# COMPACT_ATOMS: atom_id res chain seq x y z
N MET A 1 9.81 -1.17 -22.65
CA MET A 1 9.33 -1.09 -21.25
C MET A 1 10.51 -1.03 -20.31
N LYS A 2 10.52 -0.07 -19.40
CA LYS A 2 11.63 0.08 -18.46
C LYS A 2 11.58 -1.02 -17.40
N LYS A 3 12.67 -1.73 -17.25
CA LYS A 3 12.75 -2.81 -16.26
C LYS A 3 12.90 -2.22 -14.85
N LYS A 4 12.12 -2.74 -13.90
CA LYS A 4 12.20 -2.32 -12.50
C LYS A 4 13.55 -2.72 -11.90
N ARG A 5 14.12 -1.83 -11.12
CA ARG A 5 15.40 -2.04 -10.45
C ARG A 5 15.25 -1.80 -8.96
N THR A 6 16.12 -2.39 -8.17
CA THR A 6 16.13 -2.16 -6.72
C THR A 6 16.24 -0.67 -6.37
N SER A 7 16.99 0.10 -7.18
CA SER A 7 17.16 1.53 -6.97
C SER A 7 15.86 2.33 -7.17
N ASP A 8 14.85 1.74 -7.80
CA ASP A 8 13.54 2.39 -7.97
C ASP A 8 12.70 2.30 -6.70
N LEU A 9 13.08 1.46 -5.75
CA LEU A 9 12.37 1.27 -4.49
C LEU A 9 12.87 2.30 -3.47
N ARG A 10 12.30 3.50 -3.53
CA ARG A 10 12.77 4.67 -2.78
C ARG A 10 11.95 5.05 -1.57
N HIS A 11 10.83 4.37 -1.37
CA HIS A 11 9.90 4.73 -0.31
C HIS A 11 9.88 3.65 0.76
N ARG A 12 9.91 4.09 2.02
CA ARG A 12 9.76 3.17 3.16
C ARG A 12 8.26 2.97 3.38
N LEU A 13 7.84 1.73 3.27
CA LEU A 13 6.43 1.35 3.36
C LEU A 13 6.24 0.38 4.50
N THR A 14 5.34 0.72 5.42
CA THR A 14 5.01 -0.15 6.55
C THR A 14 3.70 -0.86 6.26
N PHE A 15 3.73 -2.17 6.29
CA PHE A 15 2.55 -3.00 6.11
C PHE A 15 1.93 -3.27 7.46
N GLN A 16 0.63 -3.04 7.55
CA GLN A 16 -0.13 -3.16 8.79
C GLN A 16 -1.26 -4.16 8.59
N LYS A 17 -1.61 -4.83 9.66
CA LYS A 17 -2.75 -5.73 9.68
C LYS A 17 -3.81 -5.16 10.60
N LYS A 18 -5.06 -5.25 10.17
CA LYS A 18 -6.20 -4.86 10.97
C LYS A 18 -6.43 -5.89 12.07
N THR A 19 -6.61 -5.41 13.28
CA THR A 19 -6.92 -6.27 14.41
C THR A 19 -7.99 -5.60 15.26
N GLU A 20 -8.56 -6.34 16.19
CA GLU A 20 -9.55 -5.82 17.10
C GLU A 20 -9.00 -5.89 18.52
N ILE A 21 -9.19 -4.83 19.27
CA ILE A 21 -8.87 -4.80 20.68
C ILE A 21 -10.11 -4.43 21.48
N GLN A 22 -10.24 -5.03 22.65
CA GLN A 22 -11.35 -4.74 23.54
C GLN A 22 -10.92 -3.63 24.52
N ASP A 23 -11.73 -2.58 24.64
CA ASP A 23 -11.45 -1.49 25.56
C ASP A 23 -11.97 -1.81 26.97
N GLU A 24 -11.79 -0.87 27.89
CA GLU A 24 -12.20 -1.06 29.30
C GLU A 24 -13.72 -1.20 29.46
N GLU A 25 -14.49 -0.71 28.50
CA GLU A 25 -15.95 -0.81 28.49
C GLU A 25 -16.44 -2.06 27.78
N LEU A 26 -15.53 -2.98 27.43
CA LEU A 26 -15.81 -4.21 26.72
C LEU A 26 -16.28 -4.02 25.27
N ASN A 27 -16.05 -2.83 24.70
CA ASN A 27 -16.34 -2.57 23.31
C ASN A 27 -15.14 -3.00 22.45
N TRP A 28 -15.44 -3.59 21.29
CA TRP A 28 -14.41 -3.99 20.35
C TRP A 28 -14.09 -2.82 19.41
N ASN A 29 -12.82 -2.42 19.40
CA ASN A 29 -12.35 -1.36 18.53
C ASN A 29 -11.35 -1.92 17.53
N GLN A 30 -11.45 -1.45 16.28
CA GLN A 30 -10.50 -1.84 15.25
C GLN A 30 -9.25 -0.98 15.34
N THR A 31 -8.11 -1.62 15.19
CA THR A 31 -6.83 -0.93 15.13
C THR A 31 -5.93 -1.63 14.12
N TYR A 32 -4.80 -1.03 13.83
CA TYR A 32 -3.81 -1.60 12.92
C TYR A 32 -2.51 -1.82 13.68
N ILE A 33 -1.87 -2.95 13.42
CA ILE A 33 -0.56 -3.25 13.99
C ILE A 33 0.46 -3.31 12.86
N ASP A 34 1.66 -2.79 13.13
CA ASP A 34 2.76 -2.83 12.17
C ASP A 34 3.29 -4.25 12.08
N LEU A 35 3.41 -4.77 10.88
CA LEU A 35 3.95 -6.11 10.65
C LEU A 35 5.40 -6.05 10.20
N PHE A 36 5.69 -5.23 9.19
CA PHE A 36 7.04 -5.07 8.67
C PHE A 36 7.13 -3.80 7.84
N THR A 37 8.35 -3.34 7.62
CA THR A 37 8.64 -2.18 6.77
C THR A 37 9.61 -2.60 5.68
N VAL A 38 9.31 -2.23 4.44
CA VAL A 38 10.14 -2.55 3.28
C VAL A 38 10.28 -1.33 2.40
N TRP A 39 11.26 -1.37 1.51
CA TRP A 39 11.40 -0.37 0.45
C TRP A 39 10.48 -0.72 -0.70
N GLY A 40 9.85 0.29 -1.29
CA GLY A 40 8.96 0.10 -2.43
C GLY A 40 8.91 1.30 -3.35
N ALA A 41 8.28 1.12 -4.49
CA ALA A 41 7.98 2.18 -5.44
C ALA A 41 6.49 2.46 -5.42
N VAL A 42 6.10 3.74 -5.49
CA VAL A 42 4.70 4.15 -5.50
C VAL A 42 4.45 4.89 -6.81
N GLU A 43 3.49 4.41 -7.60
CA GLU A 43 3.18 4.98 -8.91
C GLU A 43 1.68 5.22 -9.02
N GLY A 44 1.30 6.34 -9.66
CA GLY A 44 -0.10 6.58 -10.02
C GLY A 44 -0.42 5.91 -11.35
N PHE A 45 -1.71 5.64 -11.59
CA PHE A 45 -2.09 5.01 -12.85
C PHE A 45 -1.84 5.88 -14.08
N SER A 46 -1.86 7.20 -13.92
CA SER A 46 -1.54 8.09 -15.04
C SER A 46 -0.12 7.90 -15.55
N SER A 47 0.80 7.49 -14.69
CA SER A 47 2.19 7.21 -15.08
C SER A 47 2.37 5.83 -15.69
N LEU A 48 1.34 5.00 -15.68
CA LEU A 48 1.37 3.66 -16.25
C LEU A 48 0.91 3.64 -17.72
N GLY A 49 0.63 4.80 -18.28
CA GLY A 49 0.19 4.91 -19.67
C GLY A 49 -1.24 4.39 -19.87
N ASN A 50 -1.54 3.97 -21.08
CA ASN A 50 -2.89 3.56 -21.44
C ASN A 50 -3.18 2.11 -21.05
N ASN A 51 -3.01 1.76 -19.83
CA ASN A 51 -3.39 0.43 -19.36
C ASN A 51 -4.87 0.42 -19.01
N GLU A 52 -5.71 0.37 -20.04
CA GLU A 52 -7.16 0.42 -19.90
C GLU A 52 -7.70 -0.72 -19.03
N SER A 53 -7.10 -1.89 -19.10
CA SER A 53 -7.57 -3.01 -18.31
C SER A 53 -7.34 -2.80 -16.82
N MET A 54 -6.23 -2.16 -16.45
CA MET A 54 -6.01 -1.78 -15.06
C MET A 54 -6.96 -0.69 -14.62
N ILE A 55 -7.19 0.30 -15.47
CA ILE A 55 -8.13 1.38 -15.18
C ILE A 55 -9.54 0.84 -15.03
N ALA A 56 -9.95 -0.08 -15.90
CA ALA A 56 -11.25 -0.71 -15.81
C ALA A 56 -11.41 -1.53 -14.52
N GLY A 57 -10.35 -2.23 -14.11
CA GLY A 57 -10.37 -2.97 -12.85
C GLY A 57 -10.42 -2.07 -11.63
N ALA A 58 -10.01 -0.81 -11.79
CA ALA A 58 -10.04 0.18 -10.73
C ALA A 58 -11.25 1.10 -10.82
N TRP A 59 -12.22 0.77 -11.66
CA TRP A 59 -13.43 1.57 -11.85
C TRP A 59 -14.16 1.77 -10.52
N GLY A 60 -14.41 3.02 -10.17
CA GLY A 60 -15.02 3.35 -8.88
C GLY A 60 -14.04 3.47 -7.72
N VAL A 61 -12.78 3.14 -7.94
CA VAL A 61 -11.74 3.30 -6.93
C VAL A 61 -11.21 4.73 -6.96
N LYS A 62 -11.13 5.35 -5.80
CA LYS A 62 -10.56 6.70 -5.68
C LYS A 62 -9.05 6.61 -5.50
N SER A 63 -8.33 7.48 -6.19
CA SER A 63 -6.86 7.59 -6.06
C SER A 63 -6.15 6.23 -6.16
N PRO A 64 -6.36 5.50 -7.26
CA PRO A 64 -5.69 4.21 -7.41
C PRO A 64 -4.19 4.40 -7.56
N LYS A 65 -3.42 3.50 -6.95
CA LYS A 65 -1.97 3.52 -6.98
C LYS A 65 -1.45 2.10 -7.21
N LYS A 66 -0.27 2.03 -7.79
CA LYS A 66 0.47 0.78 -7.88
C LYS A 66 1.70 0.88 -7.00
N ILE A 67 1.85 -0.08 -6.11
CA ILE A 67 3.03 -0.18 -5.26
C ILE A 67 3.80 -1.43 -5.66
N THR A 68 5.10 -1.28 -5.86
CA THR A 68 5.98 -2.40 -6.20
C THR A 68 6.98 -2.60 -5.08
N ILE A 69 7.09 -3.84 -4.60
CA ILE A 69 8.08 -4.23 -3.60
C ILE A 69 8.79 -5.49 -4.09
N ARG A 70 9.84 -5.89 -3.38
CA ARG A 70 10.43 -7.18 -3.62
C ARG A 70 9.43 -8.27 -3.26
N PHE A 71 9.46 -9.37 -3.99
CA PHE A 71 8.50 -10.46 -3.80
C PHE A 71 8.49 -10.93 -2.36
N ARG A 72 7.26 -11.12 -1.82
CA ARG A 72 7.00 -11.71 -0.51
C ARG A 72 5.75 -12.56 -0.61
N GLN A 73 5.71 -13.62 0.17
CA GLN A 73 4.56 -14.52 0.18
C GLN A 73 3.54 -14.18 1.26
N ASP A 74 3.89 -13.28 2.18
CA ASP A 74 3.07 -12.98 3.35
C ASP A 74 2.15 -11.77 3.19
N ILE A 75 1.95 -11.30 1.97
CA ILE A 75 1.04 -10.19 1.69
C ILE A 75 -0.39 -10.71 1.63
N GLN A 76 -1.32 -10.00 2.28
CA GLN A 76 -2.74 -10.35 2.30
C GLN A 76 -3.58 -9.12 1.96
N ARG A 77 -4.77 -9.36 1.42
CA ARG A 77 -5.65 -8.26 0.97
C ARG A 77 -6.24 -7.44 2.12
N ASP A 78 -6.25 -7.96 3.32
CA ASP A 78 -6.74 -7.24 4.50
C ASP A 78 -5.68 -6.35 5.12
N MET A 79 -4.49 -6.29 4.53
CA MET A 79 -3.43 -5.42 4.99
C MET A 79 -3.61 -4.00 4.45
N ARG A 80 -2.98 -3.07 5.15
CA ARG A 80 -2.89 -1.68 4.75
C ARG A 80 -1.41 -1.29 4.68
N ILE A 81 -1.08 -0.39 3.77
CA ILE A 81 0.29 0.12 3.63
C ILE A 81 0.28 1.58 4.08
N VAL A 82 1.27 1.95 4.89
CA VAL A 82 1.39 3.32 5.41
C VAL A 82 2.77 3.86 5.04
N LYS A 83 2.79 5.12 4.62
CA LYS A 83 4.01 5.83 4.26
C LYS A 83 4.04 7.17 4.96
N GLN A 84 5.14 7.48 5.65
CA GLN A 84 5.34 8.81 6.21
C GLN A 84 5.83 9.76 5.14
N VAL A 85 5.16 10.90 4.99
CA VAL A 85 5.50 11.89 3.97
C VAL A 85 6.05 13.18 4.55
N GLY A 86 6.14 13.28 5.84
CA GLY A 86 6.70 14.46 6.51
C GLY A 86 6.22 14.55 7.94
N THR A 87 6.41 15.73 8.52
CA THR A 87 5.91 16.05 9.85
C THR A 87 5.11 17.35 9.77
N ASN A 88 4.10 17.46 10.62
CA ASN A 88 3.29 18.67 10.68
C ASN A 88 3.96 19.69 11.61
N GLU A 89 3.29 20.84 11.83
CA GLU A 89 3.81 21.92 12.65
C GLU A 89 4.02 21.50 14.12
N LYS A 90 3.30 20.48 14.56
CA LYS A 90 3.40 19.97 15.92
C LYS A 90 4.47 18.89 16.08
N GLY A 91 5.20 18.57 15.00
CA GLY A 91 6.20 17.52 14.99
C GLY A 91 5.62 16.12 14.85
N GLU A 92 4.33 15.98 14.59
CA GLU A 92 3.69 14.69 14.42
C GLU A 92 3.89 14.18 12.97
N PRO A 93 4.05 12.86 12.77
CA PRO A 93 4.22 12.34 11.42
C PRO A 93 2.95 12.51 10.60
N VAL A 94 3.12 12.94 9.36
CA VAL A 94 2.04 12.97 8.37
C VAL A 94 2.14 11.71 7.55
N LEU A 95 1.07 10.93 7.54
CA LEU A 95 1.06 9.61 6.93
C LEU A 95 0.10 9.58 5.76
N ARG A 96 0.45 8.77 4.76
CA ARG A 96 -0.46 8.35 3.70
C ARG A 96 -0.75 6.87 3.90
N ALA A 97 -1.98 6.49 3.65
CA ALA A 97 -2.41 5.10 3.82
C ALA A 97 -3.03 4.59 2.53
N PHE A 98 -2.79 3.31 2.24
CA PHE A 98 -3.25 2.64 1.02
C PHE A 98 -3.88 1.31 1.41
N ASP A 99 -5.13 1.11 1.01
CA ASP A 99 -5.79 -0.19 1.15
C ASP A 99 -5.41 -1.08 -0.03
N ILE A 100 -5.06 -2.31 0.26
CA ILE A 100 -4.71 -3.27 -0.77
C ILE A 100 -5.98 -3.80 -1.43
N LEU A 101 -6.05 -3.68 -2.76
CA LEU A 101 -7.15 -4.20 -3.55
C LEU A 101 -6.81 -5.55 -4.17
N ASP A 102 -5.59 -5.68 -4.66
CA ASP A 102 -5.11 -6.90 -5.28
C ASP A 102 -3.60 -6.85 -5.36
N PHE A 103 -2.97 -8.00 -5.61
CA PHE A 103 -1.53 -8.05 -5.81
C PHE A 103 -1.19 -9.19 -6.76
N ASN A 104 -0.04 -9.07 -7.41
CA ASN A 104 0.35 -9.96 -8.48
C ASN A 104 1.88 -10.07 -8.54
N ASP A 105 2.36 -11.28 -8.82
CA ASP A 105 3.76 -11.53 -9.12
C ASP A 105 3.89 -11.48 -10.64
N PRO A 106 4.39 -10.36 -11.20
CA PRO A 106 4.48 -10.24 -12.66
C PRO A 106 5.42 -11.31 -13.21
N GLU A 107 4.99 -11.95 -14.28
CA GLU A 107 5.75 -13.00 -14.97
C GLU A 107 6.02 -14.24 -14.11
N ASP A 108 5.36 -14.39 -12.96
CA ASP A 108 5.59 -15.50 -12.03
C ASP A 108 7.07 -15.72 -11.70
N SER A 109 7.85 -14.63 -11.66
CA SER A 109 9.29 -14.71 -11.50
C SER A 109 9.76 -14.71 -10.05
N ARG A 110 8.88 -14.36 -9.12
CA ARG A 110 9.19 -14.21 -7.70
C ARG A 110 10.30 -13.19 -7.43
N VAL A 111 10.37 -12.18 -8.28
CA VAL A 111 11.33 -11.08 -8.11
C VAL A 111 10.64 -9.86 -7.54
N TRP A 112 9.52 -9.50 -8.10
CA TRP A 112 8.75 -8.32 -7.72
C TRP A 112 7.32 -8.71 -7.37
N LEU A 113 6.71 -7.92 -6.50
CA LEU A 113 5.29 -8.01 -6.22
C LEU A 113 4.67 -6.65 -6.55
N GLU A 114 3.67 -6.66 -7.43
CA GLU A 114 2.92 -5.46 -7.79
C GLU A 114 1.62 -5.47 -7.02
N ILE A 115 1.36 -4.38 -6.30
CA ILE A 115 0.19 -4.27 -5.43
C ILE A 115 -0.68 -3.14 -5.96
N MET A 116 -1.91 -3.48 -6.34
CA MET A 116 -2.92 -2.49 -6.68
C MET A 116 -3.59 -2.05 -5.39
N CYS A 117 -3.62 -0.74 -5.16
CA CYS A 117 -4.20 -0.21 -3.93
C CYS A 117 -4.92 1.10 -4.21
N GLN A 118 -5.68 1.56 -3.22
CA GLN A 118 -6.27 2.89 -3.26
C GLN A 118 -5.80 3.67 -2.04
N GLU A 119 -5.50 4.93 -2.27
CA GLU A 119 -5.14 5.82 -1.18
C GLU A 119 -6.39 6.20 -0.39
N VAL A 120 -6.30 6.13 0.93
CA VAL A 120 -7.44 6.40 1.82
C VAL A 120 -7.04 7.42 2.87
N GLY A 121 -8.01 8.15 3.39
CA GLY A 121 -7.77 9.06 4.49
C GLY A 121 -7.65 8.30 5.80
N LEU A 122 -6.71 8.71 6.63
CA LEU A 122 -6.48 8.05 7.92
C LEU A 122 -7.57 8.34 8.94
N ASN A 123 -8.30 9.43 8.75
CA ASN A 123 -9.34 9.87 9.66
C ASN A 123 -10.75 9.61 9.12
N GLY A 124 -10.85 8.86 8.05
CA GLY A 124 -12.13 8.65 7.39
C GLY A 124 -12.76 7.33 7.67
#